data_5d355445234bfe72a5177bd74ec0c27e
#
_entry.id   5d355445234bfe72a5177bd74ec0c27e
#
_cell.length_a   1.000
_cell.length_b   1.000
_cell.length_c   1.000
_cell.angle_alpha   90.00
_cell.angle_beta   90.00
_cell.angle_gamma   90.00
#
_symmetry.space_group_name_H-M   'P 1'
#
loop_
_entity.id
_entity.type
_entity.pdbx_description
1 polymer ?
#
loop_
_entity_poly.entity_id
_entity_poly.type
_entity_poly.pdbx_seq_one_letter_code
_entity_poly.pdbx_strand_id
1 'polypeptide(L)'
;MIENILIAFSSIKIVNLVDLAIIATFIYMALVWFKKARARFVLIGLFILGSIYILAQFFNLYLTTRVFQTFFAIFLIVIVIIFQDEFRSFFERVALWSLLRKKRHLTSFSQNIDIFANALADLSRSKVGALIVVKGNDPLDRHIEGGVPLHGTLSQTMLETIFTPHAPSHDGAVIVEEGFITKFGVHLPLSMNIQKVGHFGTRHAAALGISERTDAICLVVSEEQGTISIAEGDKIKPVDDIGTLRLRLEDFYRKRFAPRRKMWKDLLTGHILEKIVAIFLACVLWIIFGQRQEILRRDFVVPIEYRNLAPEWIIGEPKPKEASVSLSGNASVF
;
A
#
# COMPACT_ATOMS: atom_id res chain seq x y z
N MET A 1 39.18 1.16 -6.21
CA MET A 1 37.72 1.34 -6.04
C MET A 1 37.03 1.85 -7.32
N ILE A 2 37.54 2.90 -7.97
CA ILE A 2 36.98 3.48 -9.21
C ILE A 2 37.11 2.50 -10.39
N GLU A 3 38.23 1.81 -10.54
CA GLU A 3 38.44 0.78 -11.59
C GLU A 3 37.46 -0.40 -11.46
N ASN A 4 37.16 -0.86 -10.24
CA ASN A 4 36.18 -1.94 -10.02
C ASN A 4 34.77 -1.51 -10.40
N ILE A 5 34.40 -0.25 -10.26
CA ILE A 5 33.13 0.31 -10.69
C ILE A 5 33.04 0.35 -12.23
N LEU A 6 34.11 0.71 -12.92
CA LEU A 6 34.15 0.73 -14.37
C LEU A 6 34.09 -0.68 -14.99
N ILE A 7 34.74 -1.67 -14.37
CA ILE A 7 34.66 -3.09 -14.79
C ILE A 7 33.28 -3.67 -14.56
N ALA A 8 32.60 -3.30 -13.44
CA ALA A 8 31.21 -3.69 -13.16
C ALA A 8 30.23 -3.13 -14.22
N PHE A 9 30.46 -1.91 -14.71
CA PHE A 9 29.63 -1.32 -15.77
C PHE A 9 29.81 -2.00 -17.14
N SER A 10 31.01 -2.52 -17.44
CA SER A 10 31.28 -3.17 -18.73
C SER A 10 30.72 -4.59 -18.85
N SER A 11 30.31 -5.20 -17.73
CA SER A 11 29.76 -6.57 -17.66
C SER A 11 28.24 -6.63 -17.43
N ILE A 12 27.53 -5.52 -17.60
CA ILE A 12 26.07 -5.47 -17.39
C ILE A 12 25.37 -6.30 -18.46
N LYS A 13 24.95 -7.50 -18.08
CA LYS A 13 24.04 -8.34 -18.88
C LYS A 13 22.61 -7.78 -18.78
N ILE A 14 21.78 -7.99 -19.80
CA ILE A 14 20.36 -7.60 -19.81
C ILE A 14 19.63 -8.10 -18.56
N VAL A 15 20.02 -9.25 -18.03
CA VAL A 15 19.49 -9.83 -16.79
C VAL A 15 19.70 -8.91 -15.58
N ASN A 16 20.86 -8.28 -15.45
CA ASN A 16 21.17 -7.36 -14.35
C ASN A 16 20.33 -6.08 -14.42
N LEU A 17 20.03 -5.58 -15.62
CA LEU A 17 19.13 -4.44 -15.83
C LEU A 17 17.69 -4.76 -15.45
N VAL A 18 17.22 -5.98 -15.76
CA VAL A 18 15.87 -6.43 -15.37
C VAL A 18 15.78 -6.59 -13.85
N ASP A 19 16.79 -7.16 -13.21
CA ASP A 19 16.86 -7.31 -11.75
C ASP A 19 16.85 -5.94 -11.06
N LEU A 20 17.69 -5.01 -11.52
CA LEU A 20 17.71 -3.64 -11.02
C LEU A 20 16.36 -2.93 -11.19
N ALA A 21 15.69 -3.11 -12.33
CA ALA A 21 14.38 -2.51 -12.59
C ALA A 21 13.30 -3.08 -11.67
N ILE A 22 13.33 -4.38 -11.38
CA ILE A 22 12.40 -5.03 -10.43
C ILE A 22 12.62 -4.46 -9.03
N ILE A 23 13.87 -4.45 -8.54
CA ILE A 23 14.20 -3.92 -7.21
C ILE A 23 13.84 -2.44 -7.10
N ALA A 24 14.18 -1.62 -8.09
CA ALA A 24 13.81 -0.20 -8.13
C ALA A 24 12.29 0.00 -8.07
N THR A 25 11.52 -0.84 -8.77
CA THR A 25 10.05 -0.80 -8.73
C THR A 25 9.51 -1.16 -7.36
N PHE A 26 10.06 -2.17 -6.70
CA PHE A 26 9.68 -2.53 -5.33
C PHE A 26 9.98 -1.41 -4.34
N ILE A 27 11.18 -0.83 -4.39
CA ILE A 27 11.57 0.30 -3.53
C ILE A 27 10.67 1.51 -3.79
N TYR A 28 10.38 1.83 -5.05
CA TYR A 28 9.48 2.92 -5.42
C TYR A 28 8.07 2.71 -4.86
N MET A 29 7.50 1.51 -5.02
CA MET A 29 6.19 1.17 -4.45
C MET A 29 6.18 1.33 -2.93
N ALA A 30 7.21 0.84 -2.26
CA ALA A 30 7.37 0.99 -0.81
C ALA A 30 7.43 2.48 -0.41
N LEU A 31 8.26 3.30 -1.06
CA LEU A 31 8.40 4.73 -0.76
C LEU A 31 7.08 5.50 -0.94
N VAL A 32 6.36 5.25 -2.04
CA VAL A 32 5.06 5.88 -2.30
C VAL A 32 4.00 5.44 -1.28
N TRP A 33 4.01 4.17 -0.89
CA TRP A 33 3.10 3.63 0.11
C TRP A 33 3.37 4.23 1.49
N PHE A 34 4.62 4.29 1.92
CA PHE A 34 5.02 4.87 3.20
C PHE A 34 4.72 6.38 3.30
N LYS A 35 4.75 7.11 2.19
CA LYS A 35 4.35 8.54 2.19
C LYS A 35 2.90 8.76 2.57
N LYS A 36 2.00 7.83 2.24
CA LYS A 36 0.58 7.88 2.57
C LYS A 36 0.29 7.46 4.02
N ALA A 37 1.16 6.65 4.60
CA ALA A 37 1.02 6.20 5.96
C ALA A 37 1.55 7.26 6.95
N ARG A 38 0.96 7.34 8.15
CA ARG A 38 1.47 8.19 9.27
C ARG A 38 2.87 7.77 9.77
N ALA A 39 3.51 6.83 9.06
CA ALA A 39 4.75 6.14 9.44
C ALA A 39 6.05 6.89 9.08
N ARG A 40 5.99 8.11 8.52
CA ARG A 40 7.20 8.85 8.10
C ARG A 40 8.23 9.05 9.22
N PHE A 41 7.78 9.23 10.45
CA PHE A 41 8.69 9.38 11.59
C PHE A 41 9.41 8.08 11.95
N VAL A 42 8.74 6.94 11.80
CA VAL A 42 9.34 5.60 12.00
C VAL A 42 10.44 5.36 10.95
N LEU A 43 10.19 5.74 9.70
CA LEU A 43 11.20 5.64 8.63
C LEU A 43 12.42 6.49 8.89
N ILE A 44 12.24 7.74 9.35
CA ILE A 44 13.37 8.63 9.70
C ILE A 44 14.19 7.99 10.82
N GLY A 45 13.55 7.48 11.86
CA GLY A 45 14.23 6.77 12.95
C GLY A 45 15.00 5.54 12.46
N LEU A 46 14.38 4.73 11.59
CA LEU A 46 15.01 3.55 11.00
C LEU A 46 16.20 3.92 10.10
N PHE A 47 16.08 5.01 9.34
CA PHE A 47 17.18 5.51 8.51
C PHE A 47 18.38 5.96 9.34
N ILE A 48 18.14 6.67 10.45
CA ILE A 48 19.20 7.09 11.38
C ILE A 48 19.89 5.86 11.99
N LEU A 49 19.12 4.89 12.49
CA LEU A 49 19.66 3.65 13.08
C LEU A 49 20.45 2.84 12.04
N GLY A 50 19.92 2.73 10.82
CA GLY A 50 20.61 2.07 9.71
C GLY A 50 21.93 2.75 9.33
N SER A 51 21.95 4.09 9.33
CA SER A 51 23.16 4.85 9.06
C SER A 51 24.25 4.61 10.13
N ILE A 52 23.83 4.56 11.41
CA ILE A 52 24.75 4.24 12.53
C ILE A 52 25.31 2.82 12.36
N TYR A 53 24.47 1.86 11.99
CA TYR A 53 24.90 0.48 11.75
C TYR A 53 25.93 0.38 10.60
N ILE A 54 25.70 1.09 9.48
CA ILE A 54 26.62 1.12 8.35
C ILE A 54 27.96 1.74 8.76
N LEU A 55 27.93 2.85 9.52
CA LEU A 55 29.13 3.49 10.05
C LEU A 55 29.88 2.55 11.01
N ALA A 56 29.18 1.83 11.90
CA ALA A 56 29.77 0.85 12.79
C ALA A 56 30.48 -0.27 12.03
N GLN A 57 29.89 -0.73 10.93
CA GLN A 57 30.50 -1.73 10.05
C GLN A 57 31.73 -1.17 9.32
N PHE A 58 31.67 0.07 8.85
CA PHE A 58 32.78 0.73 8.16
C PHE A 58 34.01 0.92 9.06
N PHE A 59 33.78 1.28 10.33
CA PHE A 59 34.85 1.44 11.34
C PHE A 59 35.21 0.12 12.05
N ASN A 60 34.68 -1.03 11.62
CA ASN A 60 34.90 -2.35 12.23
C ASN A 60 34.61 -2.41 13.75
N LEU A 61 33.55 -1.69 14.19
CA LEU A 61 33.13 -1.67 15.59
C LEU A 61 32.36 -2.97 15.91
N TYR A 62 33.09 -4.01 16.32
CA TYR A 62 32.55 -5.36 16.50
C TYR A 62 31.34 -5.42 17.46
N LEU A 63 31.47 -4.83 18.65
CA LEU A 63 30.42 -4.86 19.67
C LEU A 63 29.14 -4.14 19.18
N THR A 64 29.31 -2.92 18.64
CA THR A 64 28.19 -2.12 18.10
C THR A 64 27.48 -2.87 16.97
N THR A 65 28.22 -3.45 16.04
CA THR A 65 27.67 -4.22 14.92
C THR A 65 26.84 -5.41 15.41
N ARG A 66 27.33 -6.15 16.42
CA ARG A 66 26.59 -7.29 17.01
C ARG A 66 25.30 -6.87 17.70
N VAL A 67 25.35 -5.80 18.49
CA VAL A 67 24.17 -5.26 19.17
C VAL A 67 23.12 -4.83 18.14
N PHE A 68 23.53 -4.10 17.09
CA PHE A 68 22.59 -3.67 16.04
C PHE A 68 22.02 -4.83 15.23
N GLN A 69 22.80 -5.88 14.94
CA GLN A 69 22.28 -7.08 14.26
C GLN A 69 21.15 -7.73 15.05
N THR A 70 21.35 -7.93 16.37
CA THR A 70 20.33 -8.50 17.24
C THR A 70 19.11 -7.57 17.34
N PHE A 71 19.36 -6.27 17.51
CA PHE A 71 18.30 -5.26 17.56
C PHE A 71 17.44 -5.27 16.28
N PHE A 72 18.04 -5.25 15.08
CA PHE A 72 17.30 -5.25 13.84
C PHE A 72 16.51 -6.54 13.62
N ALA A 73 17.01 -7.70 14.06
CA ALA A 73 16.28 -8.96 13.98
C ALA A 73 14.98 -8.91 14.81
N ILE A 74 15.06 -8.40 16.04
CA ILE A 74 13.88 -8.22 16.91
C ILE A 74 12.97 -7.11 16.35
N PHE A 75 13.55 -6.00 15.91
CA PHE A 75 12.82 -4.85 15.41
C PHE A 75 12.03 -5.16 14.14
N LEU A 76 12.51 -6.07 13.29
CA LEU A 76 11.77 -6.56 12.13
C LEU A 76 10.43 -7.19 12.55
N ILE A 77 10.43 -8.00 13.61
CA ILE A 77 9.21 -8.61 14.15
C ILE A 77 8.27 -7.54 14.70
N VAL A 78 8.81 -6.57 15.43
CA VAL A 78 8.01 -5.45 15.98
C VAL A 78 7.38 -4.61 14.86
N ILE A 79 8.12 -4.33 13.78
CA ILE A 79 7.57 -3.62 12.61
C ILE A 79 6.42 -4.41 11.99
N VAL A 80 6.56 -5.72 11.79
CA VAL A 80 5.49 -6.55 11.22
C VAL A 80 4.23 -6.49 12.09
N ILE A 81 4.37 -6.51 13.40
CA ILE A 81 3.24 -6.41 14.35
C ILE A 81 2.60 -5.01 14.28
N ILE A 82 3.39 -3.94 14.27
CA ILE A 82 2.88 -2.56 14.22
C ILE A 82 2.13 -2.31 12.91
N PHE A 83 2.63 -2.81 11.79
CA PHE A 83 2.07 -2.61 10.46
C PHE A 83 1.22 -3.77 9.95
N GLN A 84 0.75 -4.67 10.85
CA GLN A 84 -0.05 -5.84 10.45
C GLN A 84 -1.31 -5.45 9.67
N ASP A 85 -1.99 -4.35 10.04
CA ASP A 85 -3.22 -3.90 9.38
C ASP A 85 -2.93 -3.31 8.00
N GLU A 86 -1.82 -2.62 7.83
CA GLU A 86 -1.34 -2.11 6.55
C GLU A 86 -0.95 -3.25 5.61
N PHE A 87 -0.24 -4.26 6.10
CA PHE A 87 0.10 -5.46 5.32
C PHE A 87 -1.15 -6.21 4.89
N ARG A 88 -2.10 -6.42 5.82
CA ARG A 88 -3.37 -7.07 5.50
C ARG A 88 -4.14 -6.30 4.43
N SER A 89 -4.25 -4.96 4.56
CA SER A 89 -4.88 -4.10 3.55
C SER A 89 -4.20 -4.19 2.20
N PHE A 90 -2.87 -4.26 2.18
CA PHE A 90 -2.10 -4.41 0.96
C PHE A 90 -2.42 -5.74 0.25
N PHE A 91 -2.37 -6.87 0.97
CA PHE A 91 -2.66 -8.19 0.41
C PHE A 91 -4.11 -8.33 -0.05
N GLU A 92 -5.08 -7.76 0.69
CA GLU A 92 -6.48 -7.70 0.26
C GLU A 92 -6.64 -6.93 -1.05
N ARG A 93 -5.98 -5.77 -1.21
CA ARG A 93 -5.99 -4.99 -2.47
C ARG A 93 -5.37 -5.77 -3.62
N VAL A 94 -4.27 -6.48 -3.39
CA VAL A 94 -3.63 -7.33 -4.41
C VAL A 94 -4.55 -8.47 -4.83
N ALA A 95 -5.20 -9.15 -3.87
CA ALA A 95 -6.16 -10.22 -4.14
C ALA A 95 -7.39 -9.71 -4.90
N LEU A 96 -7.96 -8.57 -4.50
CA LEU A 96 -9.08 -7.95 -5.18
C LEU A 96 -8.73 -7.46 -6.60
N TRP A 97 -7.46 -7.16 -6.86
CA TRP A 97 -7.00 -6.72 -8.18
C TRP A 97 -7.23 -7.78 -9.27
N SER A 98 -7.18 -9.06 -8.92
CA SER A 98 -7.43 -10.17 -9.83
C SER A 98 -8.93 -10.41 -10.08
N LEU A 99 -9.79 -10.09 -9.09
CA LEU A 99 -11.23 -10.34 -9.13
C LEU A 99 -12.03 -9.17 -9.74
N LEU A 100 -11.54 -7.92 -9.65
CA LEU A 100 -12.25 -6.71 -10.07
C LEU A 100 -12.11 -6.37 -11.55
N ARG A 101 -11.89 -7.34 -12.44
CA ARG A 101 -11.99 -7.17 -13.92
C ARG A 101 -13.41 -7.00 -14.45
N LYS A 102 -14.42 -6.83 -13.57
CA LYS A 102 -15.80 -6.57 -13.99
C LYS A 102 -15.92 -5.14 -14.55
N LYS A 103 -16.34 -5.00 -15.78
CA LYS A 103 -16.64 -3.71 -16.47
C LYS A 103 -17.53 -2.85 -15.56
N ARG A 104 -16.97 -1.81 -14.95
CA ARG A 104 -17.74 -0.79 -14.23
C ARG A 104 -18.41 0.11 -15.28
N HIS A 105 -19.74 0.15 -15.29
CA HIS A 105 -20.52 1.02 -16.17
C HIS A 105 -20.42 2.47 -15.70
N LEU A 106 -19.68 3.29 -16.43
CA LEU A 106 -19.55 4.75 -16.17
C LEU A 106 -20.87 5.51 -16.28
N THR A 107 -21.85 4.97 -17.01
CA THR A 107 -23.20 5.55 -17.17
C THR A 107 -24.04 5.57 -15.89
N SER A 108 -23.69 4.74 -14.88
CA SER A 108 -24.42 4.68 -13.62
C SER A 108 -24.07 5.81 -12.63
N PHE A 109 -22.93 6.48 -12.78
CA PHE A 109 -22.50 7.48 -11.79
C PHE A 109 -23.29 8.79 -11.84
N SER A 110 -23.61 9.27 -13.04
CA SER A 110 -24.44 10.46 -13.23
C SER A 110 -25.81 10.28 -12.56
N GLN A 111 -26.44 9.12 -12.78
CA GLN A 111 -27.73 8.80 -12.17
C GLN A 111 -27.66 8.73 -10.63
N ASN A 112 -26.59 8.15 -10.07
CA ASN A 112 -26.40 8.10 -8.62
C ASN A 112 -26.25 9.51 -8.02
N ILE A 113 -25.53 10.42 -8.70
CA ILE A 113 -25.36 11.81 -8.26
C ILE A 113 -26.71 12.52 -8.20
N ASP A 114 -27.57 12.31 -9.21
CA ASP A 114 -28.92 12.90 -9.22
C ASP A 114 -29.78 12.36 -8.09
N ILE A 115 -29.71 11.07 -7.81
CA ILE A 115 -30.42 10.44 -6.68
C ILE A 115 -29.97 11.05 -5.35
N PHE A 116 -28.67 11.17 -5.11
CA PHE A 116 -28.16 11.80 -3.88
C PHE A 116 -28.60 13.25 -3.77
N ALA A 117 -28.46 14.02 -4.84
CA ALA A 117 -28.82 15.44 -4.87
C ALA A 117 -30.30 15.65 -4.53
N ASN A 118 -31.19 14.88 -5.11
CA ASN A 118 -32.61 14.99 -4.89
C ASN A 118 -33.01 14.51 -3.47
N ALA A 119 -32.54 13.34 -3.05
CA ALA A 119 -32.82 12.83 -1.72
C ALA A 119 -32.32 13.77 -0.61
N LEU A 120 -31.08 14.28 -0.71
CA LEU A 120 -30.54 15.21 0.28
C LEU A 120 -31.26 16.55 0.28
N ALA A 121 -31.74 17.04 -0.89
CA ALA A 121 -32.55 18.25 -0.95
C ALA A 121 -33.87 18.09 -0.21
N ASP A 122 -34.57 16.95 -0.37
CA ASP A 122 -35.85 16.70 0.26
C ASP A 122 -35.69 16.43 1.78
N LEU A 123 -34.67 15.67 2.20
CA LEU A 123 -34.33 15.49 3.60
C LEU A 123 -33.93 16.81 4.29
N SER A 124 -33.19 17.69 3.58
CA SER A 124 -32.81 19.02 4.05
C SER A 124 -34.03 19.91 4.28
N ARG A 125 -34.95 19.97 3.32
CA ARG A 125 -36.21 20.75 3.45
C ARG A 125 -37.07 20.27 4.60
N SER A 126 -37.13 18.95 4.80
CA SER A 126 -37.92 18.33 5.87
C SER A 126 -37.18 18.33 7.22
N LYS A 127 -35.94 18.82 7.27
CA LYS A 127 -35.05 18.78 8.45
C LYS A 127 -34.91 17.38 9.03
N VAL A 128 -34.82 16.37 8.15
CA VAL A 128 -34.59 14.99 8.54
C VAL A 128 -33.11 14.71 8.54
N GLY A 129 -32.59 14.37 9.72
CA GLY A 129 -31.17 14.03 9.88
C GLY A 129 -30.77 12.79 9.08
N ALA A 130 -29.72 12.87 8.27
CA ALA A 130 -29.25 11.76 7.48
C ALA A 130 -27.72 11.69 7.47
N LEU A 131 -27.19 10.46 7.39
CA LEU A 131 -25.77 10.19 7.24
C LEU A 131 -25.56 9.09 6.20
N ILE A 132 -25.00 9.46 5.05
CA ILE A 132 -24.75 8.56 3.93
C ILE A 132 -23.25 8.48 3.68
N VAL A 133 -22.69 7.28 3.65
CA VAL A 133 -21.29 7.00 3.35
C VAL A 133 -21.21 6.39 1.96
N VAL A 134 -20.61 7.11 1.02
CA VAL A 134 -20.31 6.60 -0.31
C VAL A 134 -18.89 6.02 -0.28
N LYS A 135 -18.80 4.71 -0.41
CA LYS A 135 -17.54 3.96 -0.32
C LYS A 135 -16.60 4.34 -1.46
N GLY A 136 -15.34 4.54 -1.12
CA GLY A 136 -14.24 4.68 -2.06
C GLY A 136 -13.58 3.34 -2.41
N ASN A 137 -12.26 3.32 -2.41
CA ASN A 137 -11.47 2.11 -2.67
C ASN A 137 -11.05 1.40 -1.37
N ASP A 138 -11.04 2.13 -0.25
CA ASP A 138 -10.63 1.56 1.04
C ASP A 138 -11.75 0.70 1.64
N PRO A 139 -11.41 -0.45 2.29
CA PRO A 139 -12.38 -1.27 2.96
C PRO A 139 -12.96 -0.55 4.19
N LEU A 140 -14.28 -0.49 4.30
CA LEU A 140 -14.97 0.15 5.44
C LEU A 140 -15.17 -0.80 6.62
N ASP A 141 -15.20 -2.11 6.40
CA ASP A 141 -15.63 -3.12 7.38
C ASP A 141 -14.84 -3.10 8.70
N ARG A 142 -13.62 -2.57 8.69
CA ARG A 142 -12.78 -2.43 9.90
C ARG A 142 -13.13 -1.24 10.78
N HIS A 143 -13.87 -0.30 10.23
CA HIS A 143 -14.14 0.98 10.85
C HIS A 143 -15.62 1.18 11.16
N ILE A 144 -16.44 0.21 10.81
CA ILE A 144 -17.90 0.26 11.01
C ILE A 144 -18.32 -0.86 11.95
N GLU A 145 -19.31 -0.57 12.79
CA GLU A 145 -19.89 -1.54 13.71
C GLU A 145 -21.39 -1.70 13.47
N GLY A 146 -21.89 -2.93 13.58
CA GLY A 146 -23.31 -3.23 13.41
C GLY A 146 -23.81 -3.02 11.98
N GLY A 147 -25.06 -2.57 11.89
CA GLY A 147 -25.77 -2.36 10.64
C GLY A 147 -26.45 -3.60 10.09
N VAL A 148 -27.56 -3.38 9.40
CA VAL A 148 -28.36 -4.42 8.75
C VAL A 148 -28.00 -4.47 7.27
N PRO A 149 -27.61 -5.63 6.71
CA PRO A 149 -27.38 -5.77 5.29
C PRO A 149 -28.68 -5.64 4.51
N LEU A 150 -28.67 -4.83 3.44
CA LEU A 150 -29.85 -4.59 2.59
C LEU A 150 -29.64 -5.07 1.15
N HIS A 151 -28.47 -4.77 0.54
CA HIS A 151 -28.15 -5.06 -0.86
C HIS A 151 -29.20 -4.56 -1.87
N GLY A 152 -29.84 -3.41 -1.56
CA GLY A 152 -30.86 -2.78 -2.40
C GLY A 152 -30.27 -1.80 -3.42
N THR A 153 -30.95 -1.61 -4.54
CA THR A 153 -30.58 -0.59 -5.52
C THR A 153 -30.74 0.81 -4.92
N LEU A 154 -29.74 1.68 -5.16
CA LEU A 154 -29.82 3.06 -4.72
C LEU A 154 -30.97 3.79 -5.43
N SER A 155 -31.91 4.35 -4.65
CA SER A 155 -33.00 5.20 -5.14
C SER A 155 -33.31 6.28 -4.12
N GLN A 156 -33.87 7.39 -4.58
CA GLN A 156 -34.31 8.50 -3.73
C GLN A 156 -35.30 8.02 -2.68
N THR A 157 -36.35 7.32 -3.10
CA THR A 157 -37.39 6.80 -2.20
C THR A 157 -36.82 5.87 -1.11
N MET A 158 -35.82 5.03 -1.46
CA MET A 158 -35.18 4.15 -0.49
C MET A 158 -34.43 4.94 0.57
N LEU A 159 -33.66 5.97 0.18
CA LEU A 159 -32.95 6.83 1.14
C LEU A 159 -33.92 7.56 2.06
N GLU A 160 -34.98 8.16 1.51
CA GLU A 160 -35.98 8.86 2.31
C GLU A 160 -36.70 7.90 3.28
N THR A 161 -37.02 6.69 2.83
CA THR A 161 -37.65 5.67 3.69
C THR A 161 -36.75 5.26 4.84
N ILE A 162 -35.46 5.03 4.58
CA ILE A 162 -34.51 4.63 5.63
C ILE A 162 -34.39 5.70 6.71
N PHE A 163 -34.34 6.99 6.31
CA PHE A 163 -34.18 8.11 7.24
C PHE A 163 -35.51 8.68 7.77
N THR A 164 -36.63 8.05 7.43
CA THR A 164 -37.94 8.49 7.98
C THR A 164 -37.89 8.54 9.50
N PRO A 165 -38.26 9.66 10.14
CA PRO A 165 -38.27 9.77 11.58
C PRO A 165 -39.09 8.64 12.24
N HIS A 166 -38.64 8.14 13.39
CA HIS A 166 -39.23 7.02 14.13
C HIS A 166 -39.14 5.63 13.47
N ALA A 167 -38.61 5.51 12.26
CA ALA A 167 -38.27 4.20 11.70
C ALA A 167 -37.08 3.59 12.46
N PRO A 168 -37.06 2.28 12.73
CA PRO A 168 -35.87 1.64 13.37
C PRO A 168 -34.58 1.80 12.58
N SER A 169 -34.67 2.18 11.29
CA SER A 169 -33.59 2.33 10.36
C SER A 169 -32.95 3.73 10.35
N HIS A 170 -33.59 4.75 10.98
CA HIS A 170 -33.16 6.15 10.86
C HIS A 170 -31.90 6.48 11.66
N ASP A 171 -31.58 5.67 12.66
CA ASP A 171 -30.36 5.87 13.45
C ASP A 171 -29.18 5.15 12.81
N GLY A 172 -28.04 5.84 12.78
CA GLY A 172 -26.83 5.36 12.13
C GLY A 172 -26.65 5.80 10.68
N ALA A 173 -25.68 5.20 10.02
CA ALA A 173 -25.30 5.55 8.65
C ALA A 173 -25.81 4.53 7.63
N VAL A 174 -26.02 5.02 6.40
CA VAL A 174 -26.28 4.21 5.20
C VAL A 174 -24.97 4.09 4.42
N ILE A 175 -24.59 2.86 4.09
CA ILE A 175 -23.41 2.57 3.26
C ILE A 175 -23.83 2.34 1.83
N VAL A 176 -23.27 3.11 0.91
CA VAL A 176 -23.53 2.97 -0.52
C VAL A 176 -22.24 2.56 -1.24
N GLU A 177 -22.32 1.49 -2.02
CA GLU A 177 -21.23 0.96 -2.82
C GLU A 177 -21.71 0.67 -4.25
N GLU A 178 -21.07 1.23 -5.26
CA GLU A 178 -21.32 0.99 -6.70
C GLU A 178 -22.81 1.14 -7.14
N GLY A 179 -23.56 2.05 -6.50
CA GLY A 179 -24.98 2.26 -6.80
C GLY A 179 -25.94 1.33 -6.06
N PHE A 180 -25.46 0.63 -5.04
CA PHE A 180 -26.27 -0.20 -4.15
C PHE A 180 -26.14 0.28 -2.71
N ILE A 181 -27.25 0.24 -1.97
CA ILE A 181 -27.24 0.38 -0.52
C ILE A 181 -26.88 -1.01 0.04
N THR A 182 -25.67 -1.12 0.60
CA THR A 182 -25.18 -2.40 1.13
C THR A 182 -25.61 -2.66 2.55
N LYS A 183 -25.61 -1.61 3.40
CA LYS A 183 -26.00 -1.67 4.82
C LYS A 183 -26.68 -0.37 5.24
N PHE A 184 -27.51 -0.43 6.26
CA PHE A 184 -28.07 0.73 6.95
C PHE A 184 -28.02 0.55 8.48
N GLY A 185 -28.24 1.63 9.26
CA GLY A 185 -28.14 1.60 10.71
C GLY A 185 -26.71 1.28 11.19
N VAL A 186 -25.71 1.71 10.47
CA VAL A 186 -24.29 1.43 10.75
C VAL A 186 -23.74 2.47 11.73
N HIS A 187 -23.07 2.02 12.79
CA HIS A 187 -22.33 2.89 13.68
C HIS A 187 -20.93 3.17 13.15
N LEU A 188 -20.59 4.46 13.11
CA LEU A 188 -19.30 4.94 12.61
C LEU A 188 -18.44 5.46 13.76
N PRO A 189 -17.11 5.40 13.64
CA PRO A 189 -16.21 6.00 14.61
C PRO A 189 -16.38 7.53 14.64
N LEU A 190 -16.43 8.10 15.82
CA LEU A 190 -16.46 9.54 15.98
C LEU A 190 -15.07 10.14 15.81
N SER A 191 -14.99 11.31 15.19
CA SER A 191 -13.75 12.10 15.17
C SER A 191 -13.45 12.62 16.58
N MET A 192 -12.20 12.47 17.01
CA MET A 192 -11.71 13.02 18.28
C MET A 192 -11.26 14.48 18.15
N ASN A 193 -11.34 15.07 16.96
CA ASN A 193 -10.90 16.44 16.71
C ASN A 193 -12.03 17.45 16.97
N ILE A 194 -12.17 17.84 18.24
CA ILE A 194 -13.19 18.78 18.69
C ILE A 194 -13.15 20.11 17.93
N GLN A 195 -11.96 20.59 17.55
CA GLN A 195 -11.82 21.85 16.81
C GLN A 195 -12.44 21.81 15.41
N LYS A 196 -12.43 20.64 14.76
CA LYS A 196 -13.02 20.45 13.43
C LYS A 196 -14.51 20.16 13.48
N VAL A 197 -14.95 19.49 14.54
CA VAL A 197 -16.38 19.17 14.76
C VAL A 197 -17.15 20.42 15.19
N GLY A 198 -16.53 21.30 16.01
CA GLY A 198 -17.12 22.54 16.44
C GLY A 198 -18.51 22.38 17.04
N HIS A 199 -19.49 23.12 16.48
CA HIS A 199 -20.90 23.08 16.89
C HIS A 199 -21.74 22.02 16.13
N PHE A 200 -21.10 21.14 15.38
CA PHE A 200 -21.79 20.09 14.64
C PHE A 200 -22.22 18.92 15.55
N GLY A 201 -23.37 18.30 15.23
CA GLY A 201 -23.90 17.17 15.99
C GLY A 201 -23.16 15.86 15.75
N THR A 202 -23.64 14.79 16.39
CA THR A 202 -23.04 13.45 16.38
C THR A 202 -22.88 12.86 14.98
N ARG A 203 -23.85 13.07 14.07
CA ARG A 203 -23.77 12.59 12.66
C ARG A 203 -22.60 13.24 11.90
N HIS A 204 -22.32 14.51 12.17
CA HIS A 204 -21.16 15.19 11.57
C HIS A 204 -19.83 14.68 12.15
N ALA A 205 -19.78 14.44 13.47
CA ALA A 205 -18.60 13.86 14.10
C ALA A 205 -18.32 12.43 13.57
N ALA A 206 -19.36 11.64 13.32
CA ALA A 206 -19.28 10.32 12.73
C ALA A 206 -18.82 10.37 11.26
N ALA A 207 -19.37 11.29 10.46
CA ALA A 207 -18.95 11.52 9.08
C ALA A 207 -17.47 11.90 8.98
N LEU A 208 -17.00 12.81 9.85
CA LEU A 208 -15.60 13.20 9.90
C LEU A 208 -14.73 12.02 10.36
N GLY A 209 -15.17 11.26 11.38
CA GLY A 209 -14.41 10.16 11.95
C GLY A 209 -14.14 9.01 10.95
N ILE A 210 -15.10 8.68 10.09
CA ILE A 210 -14.88 7.69 9.02
C ILE A 210 -14.08 8.28 7.85
N SER A 211 -14.29 9.53 7.47
CA SER A 211 -13.55 10.17 6.38
C SER A 211 -12.08 10.42 6.72
N GLU A 212 -11.72 10.58 8.00
CA GLU A 212 -10.33 10.67 8.45
C GLU A 212 -9.55 9.34 8.30
N ARG A 213 -10.27 8.22 8.30
CA ARG A 213 -9.68 6.86 8.33
C ARG A 213 -9.72 6.15 6.99
N THR A 214 -10.60 6.62 6.09
CA THR A 214 -10.85 6.00 4.79
C THR A 214 -10.90 7.05 3.68
N ASP A 215 -10.95 6.59 2.45
CA ASP A 215 -11.14 7.43 1.28
C ASP A 215 -12.62 7.61 0.89
N ALA A 216 -13.56 7.27 1.78
CA ALA A 216 -14.99 7.47 1.56
C ALA A 216 -15.36 8.96 1.60
N ILE A 217 -16.45 9.30 0.89
CA ILE A 217 -17.11 10.60 1.04
C ILE A 217 -18.40 10.42 1.83
N CYS A 218 -18.62 11.30 2.82
CA CYS A 218 -19.80 11.25 3.66
C CYS A 218 -20.67 12.47 3.41
N LEU A 219 -21.96 12.22 3.27
CA LEU A 219 -22.99 13.23 3.06
C LEU A 219 -23.85 13.29 4.32
N VAL A 220 -24.00 14.46 4.89
CA VAL A 220 -24.72 14.66 6.16
C VAL A 220 -25.81 15.70 5.99
N VAL A 221 -27.00 15.42 6.50
CA VAL A 221 -28.05 16.41 6.68
C VAL A 221 -28.23 16.68 8.18
N SER A 222 -28.19 17.94 8.56
CA SER A 222 -28.43 18.37 9.93
C SER A 222 -29.92 18.30 10.26
N GLU A 223 -30.27 17.62 11.33
CA GLU A 223 -31.64 17.54 11.84
C GLU A 223 -32.13 18.89 12.39
N GLU A 224 -31.23 19.67 12.98
CA GLU A 224 -31.57 20.97 13.57
C GLU A 224 -31.71 22.08 12.51
N GLN A 225 -30.72 22.16 11.64
CA GLN A 225 -30.59 23.29 10.69
C GLN A 225 -31.11 22.95 9.28
N GLY A 226 -31.18 21.66 8.93
CA GLY A 226 -31.45 21.22 7.57
C GLY A 226 -30.27 21.45 6.61
N THR A 227 -29.11 21.87 7.10
CA THR A 227 -27.92 22.10 6.27
C THR A 227 -27.32 20.80 5.79
N ILE A 228 -26.91 20.78 4.52
CA ILE A 228 -26.16 19.67 3.93
C ILE A 228 -24.67 19.92 4.14
N SER A 229 -23.94 18.90 4.58
CA SER A 229 -22.47 18.96 4.73
C SER A 229 -21.81 17.75 4.05
N ILE A 230 -20.59 17.95 3.55
CA ILE A 230 -19.75 16.91 2.98
C ILE A 230 -18.52 16.75 3.87
N ALA A 231 -18.22 15.50 4.26
CA ALA A 231 -16.95 15.14 4.87
C ALA A 231 -16.11 14.31 3.88
N GLU A 232 -14.89 14.78 3.60
CA GLU A 232 -13.91 14.11 2.74
C GLU A 232 -12.50 14.30 3.31
N GLY A 233 -11.78 13.19 3.53
CA GLY A 233 -10.49 13.20 4.18
C GLY A 233 -10.61 13.67 5.63
N ASP A 234 -9.87 14.71 6.00
CA ASP A 234 -9.87 15.27 7.36
C ASP A 234 -10.70 16.56 7.48
N LYS A 235 -11.63 16.82 6.55
CA LYS A 235 -12.39 18.07 6.44
C LYS A 235 -13.86 17.81 6.29
N ILE A 236 -14.65 18.60 7.02
CA ILE A 236 -16.10 18.69 6.84
C ILE A 236 -16.46 20.11 6.46
N LYS A 237 -17.33 20.26 5.47
CA LYS A 237 -17.76 21.56 4.96
C LYS A 237 -19.25 21.55 4.67
N PRO A 238 -19.98 22.60 5.06
CA PRO A 238 -21.34 22.80 4.59
C PRO A 238 -21.35 23.04 3.07
N VAL A 239 -22.45 22.71 2.44
CA VAL A 239 -22.70 22.88 1.02
C VAL A 239 -23.81 23.91 0.86
N ASP A 240 -23.52 25.00 0.16
CA ASP A 240 -24.45 26.13 0.04
C ASP A 240 -25.58 25.84 -0.96
N ASP A 241 -25.30 25.02 -1.97
CA ASP A 241 -26.27 24.69 -3.02
C ASP A 241 -26.07 23.28 -3.58
N ILE A 242 -27.15 22.76 -4.20
CA ILE A 242 -27.17 21.42 -4.80
C ILE A 242 -26.21 21.29 -6.00
N GLY A 243 -25.92 22.37 -6.70
CA GLY A 243 -24.96 22.36 -7.81
C GLY A 243 -23.55 22.08 -7.31
N THR A 244 -23.15 22.70 -6.21
CA THR A 244 -21.87 22.45 -5.54
C THR A 244 -21.78 21.00 -5.03
N LEU A 245 -22.87 20.43 -4.49
CA LEU A 245 -22.95 19.04 -4.11
C LEU A 245 -22.67 18.11 -5.30
N ARG A 246 -23.35 18.33 -6.44
CA ARG A 246 -23.17 17.56 -7.66
C ARG A 246 -21.73 17.59 -8.16
N LEU A 247 -21.12 18.78 -8.23
CA LEU A 247 -19.72 18.94 -8.64
C LEU A 247 -18.74 18.19 -7.74
N ARG A 248 -18.98 18.20 -6.42
CA ARG A 248 -18.15 17.45 -5.46
C ARG A 248 -18.26 15.95 -5.64
N LEU A 249 -19.48 15.45 -5.83
CA LEU A 249 -19.72 14.03 -6.09
C LEU A 249 -19.11 13.60 -7.45
N GLU A 250 -19.25 14.41 -8.49
CA GLU A 250 -18.61 14.16 -9.79
C GLU A 250 -17.09 14.08 -9.66
N ASP A 251 -16.47 15.02 -8.94
CA ASP A 251 -15.02 15.02 -8.73
C ASP A 251 -14.58 13.79 -7.94
N PHE A 252 -15.36 13.40 -6.91
CA PHE A 252 -15.12 12.17 -6.15
C PHE A 252 -15.16 10.92 -7.04
N TYR A 253 -16.23 10.75 -7.83
CA TYR A 253 -16.37 9.61 -8.74
C TYR A 253 -15.31 9.64 -9.84
N ARG A 254 -15.02 10.80 -10.41
CA ARG A 254 -13.99 10.96 -11.44
C ARG A 254 -12.60 10.62 -10.94
N LYS A 255 -12.22 11.03 -9.73
CA LYS A 255 -10.92 10.73 -9.14
C LYS A 255 -10.73 9.25 -8.83
N ARG A 256 -11.80 8.59 -8.40
CA ARG A 256 -11.74 7.20 -7.92
C ARG A 256 -12.07 6.16 -8.97
N PHE A 257 -12.94 6.49 -9.89
CA PHE A 257 -13.45 5.54 -10.90
C PHE A 257 -13.05 5.89 -12.34
N ALA A 258 -12.18 6.88 -12.53
CA ALA A 258 -11.66 7.24 -13.85
C ALA A 258 -10.97 6.05 -14.53
N PRO A 259 -11.14 5.89 -15.84
CA PRO A 259 -10.51 4.82 -16.58
C PRO A 259 -8.97 4.91 -16.45
N ARG A 260 -8.37 3.78 -16.22
CA ARG A 260 -6.94 3.54 -15.90
C ARG A 260 -5.91 4.13 -16.90
N ARG A 261 -6.36 4.66 -18.03
CA ARG A 261 -5.48 5.21 -19.08
C ARG A 261 -4.69 6.44 -18.64
N LYS A 262 -5.20 7.20 -17.66
CA LYS A 262 -4.52 8.36 -17.08
C LYS A 262 -3.49 7.97 -16.04
N MET A 263 -3.70 6.84 -15.37
CA MET A 263 -2.82 6.34 -14.28
C MET A 263 -1.40 6.00 -14.73
N TRP A 264 -1.20 5.54 -15.97
CA TRP A 264 0.13 5.29 -16.54
C TRP A 264 0.91 6.59 -16.79
N LYS A 265 0.23 7.67 -17.21
CA LYS A 265 0.88 8.98 -17.37
C LYS A 265 1.21 9.59 -16.02
N ASP A 266 0.31 9.53 -15.05
CA ASP A 266 0.57 10.01 -13.68
C ASP A 266 1.65 9.17 -12.97
N LEU A 267 1.72 7.87 -13.28
CA LEU A 267 2.82 7.00 -12.81
C LEU A 267 4.17 7.42 -13.43
N LEU A 268 4.19 7.90 -14.67
CA LEU A 268 5.41 8.31 -15.36
C LEU A 268 5.83 9.75 -14.99
N THR A 269 4.90 10.66 -14.75
CA THR A 269 5.17 12.08 -14.49
C THR A 269 5.11 12.46 -13.00
N GLY A 270 4.39 11.68 -12.18
CA GLY A 270 4.28 11.92 -10.74
C GLY A 270 5.49 11.37 -9.97
N HIS A 271 5.76 11.95 -8.81
CA HIS A 271 6.73 11.43 -7.82
C HIS A 271 8.17 11.24 -8.36
N ILE A 272 8.70 12.24 -9.07
CA ILE A 272 10.03 12.17 -9.70
C ILE A 272 11.13 11.94 -8.65
N LEU A 273 11.05 12.61 -7.51
CA LEU A 273 12.04 12.48 -6.44
C LEU A 273 12.12 11.05 -5.91
N GLU A 274 10.97 10.42 -5.67
CA GLU A 274 10.88 9.04 -5.17
C GLU A 274 11.44 8.03 -6.17
N LYS A 275 11.28 8.27 -7.46
CA LYS A 275 11.87 7.43 -8.51
C LYS A 275 13.39 7.53 -8.52
N ILE A 276 13.92 8.75 -8.44
CA ILE A 276 15.36 8.98 -8.38
C ILE A 276 15.95 8.29 -7.15
N VAL A 277 15.31 8.45 -5.98
CA VAL A 277 15.74 7.81 -4.73
C VAL A 277 15.64 6.29 -4.83
N ALA A 278 14.57 5.75 -5.42
CA ALA A 278 14.40 4.31 -5.59
C ALA A 278 15.48 3.70 -6.51
N ILE A 279 15.78 4.35 -7.64
CA ILE A 279 16.82 3.91 -8.55
C ILE A 279 18.21 4.00 -7.88
N PHE A 280 18.47 5.09 -7.17
CA PHE A 280 19.74 5.25 -6.43
C PHE A 280 19.90 4.14 -5.38
N LEU A 281 18.87 3.86 -4.56
CA LEU A 281 18.93 2.80 -3.55
C LEU A 281 19.07 1.42 -4.19
N ALA A 282 18.38 1.16 -5.31
CA ALA A 282 18.53 -0.09 -6.05
C ALA A 282 19.97 -0.27 -6.59
N CYS A 283 20.58 0.79 -7.12
CA CYS A 283 21.98 0.76 -7.55
C CYS A 283 22.93 0.49 -6.38
N VAL A 284 22.71 1.12 -5.24
CA VAL A 284 23.52 0.89 -4.02
C VAL A 284 23.40 -0.56 -3.57
N LEU A 285 22.17 -1.11 -3.51
CA LEU A 285 21.96 -2.51 -3.16
C LEU A 285 22.62 -3.46 -4.17
N TRP A 286 22.53 -3.16 -5.45
CA TRP A 286 23.16 -3.96 -6.49
C TRP A 286 24.69 -3.95 -6.37
N ILE A 287 25.33 -2.81 -6.05
CA ILE A 287 26.76 -2.72 -5.80
C ILE A 287 27.17 -3.53 -4.57
N ILE A 288 26.36 -3.50 -3.49
CA ILE A 288 26.66 -4.21 -2.24
C ILE A 288 26.52 -5.73 -2.38
N PHE A 289 25.46 -6.18 -3.07
CA PHE A 289 25.09 -7.59 -3.13
C PHE A 289 25.44 -8.25 -4.47
N GLY A 290 25.38 -7.50 -5.57
CA GLY A 290 25.63 -8.03 -6.93
C GLY A 290 27.09 -8.38 -7.19
N GLN A 291 28.05 -7.71 -6.52
CA GLN A 291 29.47 -8.01 -6.68
C GLN A 291 29.94 -9.27 -5.93
N ARG A 292 29.10 -9.85 -5.09
CA ARG A 292 29.47 -11.05 -4.29
C ARG A 292 29.31 -12.37 -5.03
N GLN A 293 29.02 -12.37 -6.32
CA GLN A 293 29.04 -13.57 -7.16
C GLN A 293 30.45 -13.81 -7.77
N GLU A 294 31.48 -13.74 -6.97
CA GLU A 294 32.78 -14.24 -7.41
C GLU A 294 32.67 -15.77 -7.50
N ILE A 295 32.79 -16.24 -8.72
CA ILE A 295 33.03 -17.68 -8.98
C ILE A 295 34.45 -17.94 -8.50
N LEU A 296 34.56 -18.45 -7.27
CA LEU A 296 35.87 -18.91 -6.77
C LEU A 296 36.27 -20.16 -7.54
N ARG A 297 37.43 -20.06 -8.16
CA ARG A 297 38.12 -21.23 -8.74
C ARG A 297 39.19 -21.65 -7.75
N ARG A 298 39.06 -22.87 -7.25
CA ARG A 298 40.08 -23.49 -6.39
C ARG A 298 40.64 -24.71 -7.09
N ASP A 299 41.96 -24.77 -7.12
CA ASP A 299 42.68 -25.93 -7.62
C ASP A 299 43.06 -26.82 -6.44
N PHE A 300 42.63 -28.06 -6.50
CA PHE A 300 42.93 -29.07 -5.50
C PHE A 300 43.92 -30.07 -6.12
N VAL A 301 45.00 -30.34 -5.41
CA VAL A 301 45.92 -31.41 -5.77
C VAL A 301 45.44 -32.66 -5.07
N VAL A 302 45.01 -33.64 -5.84
CA VAL A 302 44.47 -34.91 -5.33
C VAL A 302 45.47 -36.02 -5.64
N PRO A 303 45.89 -36.80 -4.64
CA PRO A 303 46.77 -37.96 -4.89
C PRO A 303 46.03 -39.04 -5.70
N ILE A 304 46.72 -39.58 -6.69
CA ILE A 304 46.18 -40.67 -7.53
C ILE A 304 46.55 -41.98 -6.88
N GLU A 305 45.55 -42.76 -6.44
CA GLU A 305 45.70 -44.13 -5.99
C GLU A 305 45.26 -45.09 -7.09
N TYR A 306 46.15 -45.97 -7.48
CA TYR A 306 45.86 -47.05 -8.44
C TYR A 306 45.37 -48.29 -7.68
N ARG A 307 44.05 -48.59 -7.76
CA ARG A 307 43.43 -49.74 -7.09
C ARG A 307 42.92 -50.75 -8.13
N ASN A 308 42.95 -52.06 -7.77
CA ASN A 308 42.36 -53.15 -8.57
C ASN A 308 42.96 -53.30 -9.98
N LEU A 309 44.28 -53.12 -10.16
CA LEU A 309 44.92 -53.47 -11.42
C LEU A 309 44.92 -55.00 -11.59
N ALA A 310 44.47 -55.44 -12.75
CA ALA A 310 44.62 -56.86 -13.10
C ALA A 310 46.09 -57.24 -13.22
N PRO A 311 46.48 -58.45 -12.86
CA PRO A 311 47.90 -58.92 -12.82
C PRO A 311 48.69 -58.74 -14.12
N GLU A 312 48.00 -58.62 -15.23
CA GLU A 312 48.55 -58.46 -16.56
C GLU A 312 48.90 -57.01 -16.97
N TRP A 313 48.50 -56.00 -16.17
CA TRP A 313 48.74 -54.59 -16.47
C TRP A 313 49.88 -54.00 -15.66
N ILE A 314 50.86 -53.44 -16.35
CA ILE A 314 51.98 -52.72 -15.74
C ILE A 314 51.81 -51.22 -16.01
N ILE A 315 51.79 -50.39 -14.95
CA ILE A 315 51.76 -48.93 -15.10
C ILE A 315 53.13 -48.48 -15.55
N GLY A 316 53.21 -47.84 -16.74
CA GLY A 316 54.44 -47.24 -17.27
C GLY A 316 54.97 -46.10 -16.42
N GLU A 317 56.28 -45.87 -16.42
CA GLU A 317 56.89 -44.70 -15.79
C GLU A 317 57.00 -43.54 -16.80
N PRO A 318 56.82 -42.28 -16.37
CA PRO A 318 56.58 -41.81 -15.00
C PRO A 318 55.12 -41.98 -14.58
N LYS A 319 54.91 -42.55 -13.35
CA LYS A 319 53.57 -42.65 -12.76
C LYS A 319 53.13 -41.29 -12.25
N PRO A 320 52.05 -40.68 -12.77
CA PRO A 320 51.54 -39.44 -12.17
C PRO A 320 51.06 -39.74 -10.75
N LYS A 321 51.62 -39.05 -9.76
CA LYS A 321 51.29 -39.22 -8.33
C LYS A 321 50.15 -38.32 -7.90
N GLU A 322 49.93 -37.25 -8.63
CA GLU A 322 48.98 -36.23 -8.28
C GLU A 322 48.22 -35.71 -9.51
N ALA A 323 46.98 -35.41 -9.38
CA ALA A 323 46.16 -34.71 -10.37
C ALA A 323 45.66 -33.38 -9.82
N SER A 324 45.72 -32.34 -10.62
CA SER A 324 45.12 -31.04 -10.25
C SER A 324 43.68 -31.00 -10.74
N VAL A 325 42.73 -30.86 -9.82
CA VAL A 325 41.32 -30.73 -10.11
C VAL A 325 40.90 -29.30 -9.82
N SER A 326 40.52 -28.54 -10.85
CA SER A 326 40.00 -27.20 -10.72
C SER A 326 38.49 -27.21 -10.51
N LEU A 327 38.03 -26.84 -9.32
CA LEU A 327 36.63 -26.69 -9.04
C LEU A 327 36.26 -25.18 -9.12
N SER A 328 35.20 -24.89 -9.86
CA SER A 328 34.63 -23.53 -9.95
C SER A 328 33.21 -23.56 -9.40
N GLY A 329 32.93 -22.69 -8.44
CA GLY A 329 31.63 -22.57 -7.83
C GLY A 329 31.44 -21.27 -7.07
N ASN A 330 30.21 -21.04 -6.59
CA ASN A 330 29.91 -19.86 -5.81
C ASN A 330 30.67 -19.92 -4.46
N ALA A 331 31.17 -18.78 -3.97
CA ALA A 331 31.93 -18.65 -2.73
C ALA A 331 31.24 -19.28 -1.48
N SER A 332 29.91 -19.44 -1.53
CA SER A 332 29.13 -20.08 -0.46
C SER A 332 29.19 -21.61 -0.45
N VAL A 333 29.79 -22.25 -1.47
CA VAL A 333 29.88 -23.72 -1.62
C VAL A 333 31.27 -24.24 -1.21
N PHE A 334 32.26 -23.35 -1.10
CA PHE A 334 33.62 -23.60 -0.66
C PHE A 334 33.89 -22.99 0.70
#